data_561edd0c7f370c26771e514a8fdf7ebe
#
_entry.id   561edd0c7f370c26771e514a8fdf7ebe
#
_cell.length_a   1.000
_cell.length_b   1.000
_cell.length_c   1.000
_cell.angle_alpha   90.00
_cell.angle_beta   90.00
_cell.angle_gamma   90.00
#
_symmetry.space_group_name_H-M   'P 1'
#
loop_
_entity.id
_entity.type
_entity.pdbx_description
1 polymer ?
#
loop_
_entity_poly.entity_id
_entity_poly.type
_entity_poly.pdbx_seq_one_letter_code
_entity_poly.pdbx_strand_id
1 'polypeptide(L)'
;MCLRPQTFFFLLEKHEEPVSDISYKERPFRGGYLKTFSKPLTSAQEKIYLRRYQEGDPEAKRILIERNLRLVAHVAKKYQASDEDMEDLISIGTISLIKAVNTFDHTRCARLSTYAARCIDNELLMMFRAKKKYSREISLYEPIGTDKEGNEISLLDIVESPPVDIVEQ
;
A
#
# COMPACT_ATOMS: atom_id res chain seq x y z
N MET A 1 14.42 8.40 23.88
CA MET A 1 15.33 8.90 22.81
C MET A 1 14.54 8.88 21.51
N CYS A 2 13.86 10.01 21.21
CA CYS A 2 12.90 10.12 20.11
C CYS A 2 13.66 10.38 18.79
N LEU A 3 13.60 9.42 17.89
CA LEU A 3 14.07 9.63 16.51
C LEU A 3 13.13 10.60 15.79
N ARG A 4 13.67 11.74 15.38
CA ARG A 4 12.96 12.82 14.68
C ARG A 4 12.49 12.36 13.29
N PRO A 5 11.23 12.62 12.89
CA PRO A 5 10.73 12.32 11.55
C PRO A 5 11.06 13.46 10.56
N GLN A 6 12.27 14.04 10.60
CA GLN A 6 12.63 15.19 9.75
C GLN A 6 13.26 14.82 8.40
N THR A 7 13.61 13.57 8.17
CA THR A 7 14.24 13.14 6.90
C THR A 7 13.25 12.70 5.83
N PHE A 8 11.97 12.57 6.16
CA PHE A 8 10.95 12.12 5.20
C PHE A 8 10.29 13.26 4.40
N PHE A 9 10.51 14.52 4.84
CA PHE A 9 9.84 15.68 4.23
C PHE A 9 10.59 16.24 3.01
N PHE A 10 11.88 15.95 2.85
CA PHE A 10 12.74 16.59 1.83
C PHE A 10 12.72 15.93 0.44
N LEU A 11 12.06 14.78 0.27
CA LEU A 11 11.97 14.07 -1.03
C LEU A 11 10.63 14.28 -1.76
N LEU A 12 9.72 15.11 -1.20
CA LEU A 12 8.36 15.31 -1.71
C LEU A 12 8.13 16.64 -2.47
N GLU A 13 9.21 17.42 -2.71
CA GLU A 13 9.09 18.79 -3.25
C GLU A 13 9.13 18.88 -4.79
N LYS A 14 8.98 17.75 -5.51
CA LYS A 14 8.94 17.75 -6.99
C LYS A 14 7.76 16.98 -7.55
N HIS A 15 6.55 17.43 -7.31
CA HIS A 15 5.38 17.32 -8.17
C HIS A 15 4.19 17.96 -7.43
N GLU A 16 4.19 19.29 -7.38
CA GLU A 16 2.98 20.05 -7.03
C GLU A 16 2.08 20.11 -8.27
N GLU A 17 1.20 19.11 -8.40
CA GLU A 17 -0.09 19.35 -9.04
C GLU A 17 -1.09 19.70 -7.93
N PRO A 18 -1.79 20.83 -8.00
CA PRO A 18 -2.76 21.21 -6.99
C PRO A 18 -3.96 20.26 -7.03
N VAL A 19 -4.10 19.43 -5.98
CA VAL A 19 -5.28 18.58 -5.77
C VAL A 19 -6.47 19.46 -5.31
N SER A 20 -6.80 20.52 -6.08
CA SER A 20 -7.86 21.44 -5.72
C SER A 20 -9.22 21.10 -6.32
N ASP A 21 -9.32 20.12 -7.25
CA ASP A 21 -10.60 19.75 -7.84
C ASP A 21 -10.68 18.25 -8.14
N ILE A 22 -10.75 17.42 -7.08
CA ILE A 22 -11.34 16.11 -7.25
C ILE A 22 -12.85 16.29 -7.21
N SER A 23 -13.40 16.85 -8.28
CA SER A 23 -14.81 16.74 -8.62
C SER A 23 -15.09 15.24 -8.78
N TYR A 24 -15.81 14.66 -7.82
CA TYR A 24 -16.31 13.28 -7.88
C TYR A 24 -17.38 13.16 -8.98
N LYS A 25 -17.00 13.40 -10.24
CA LYS A 25 -17.83 13.04 -11.38
C LYS A 25 -17.88 11.52 -11.42
N GLU A 26 -19.03 11.00 -11.07
CA GLU A 26 -19.38 9.58 -11.10
C GLU A 26 -19.24 9.06 -12.54
N ARG A 27 -18.06 8.49 -12.86
CA ARG A 27 -17.95 7.61 -14.02
C ARG A 27 -18.32 6.20 -13.56
N PRO A 28 -19.25 5.51 -14.22
CA PRO A 28 -19.64 4.17 -13.81
C PRO A 28 -18.45 3.21 -13.93
N PHE A 29 -18.02 2.72 -12.80
CA PHE A 29 -17.00 1.67 -12.71
C PHE A 29 -17.66 0.35 -13.14
N ARG A 30 -17.08 -0.33 -14.12
CA ARG A 30 -17.50 -1.65 -14.61
C ARG A 30 -17.09 -2.78 -13.64
N GLY A 31 -17.16 -2.57 -12.34
CA GLY A 31 -16.90 -3.55 -11.31
C GLY A 31 -17.75 -3.21 -10.10
N GLY A 32 -18.54 -4.13 -9.60
CA GLY A 32 -19.57 -3.94 -8.58
C GLY A 32 -19.14 -3.46 -7.21
N TYR A 33 -17.84 -3.25 -6.98
CA TYR A 33 -17.26 -2.93 -5.67
C TYR A 33 -17.68 -1.54 -5.11
N LEU A 34 -17.90 -0.53 -5.96
CA LEU A 34 -18.17 0.84 -5.47
C LEU A 34 -19.58 1.04 -4.93
N LYS A 35 -20.54 0.15 -5.22
CA LYS A 35 -21.90 0.22 -4.65
C LYS A 35 -21.98 -0.26 -3.21
N THR A 36 -20.97 -0.98 -2.74
CA THR A 36 -20.93 -1.60 -1.41
C THR A 36 -20.41 -0.65 -0.33
N PHE A 37 -19.67 0.40 -0.71
CA PHE A 37 -19.09 1.32 0.28
C PHE A 37 -20.08 2.37 0.75
N SER A 38 -20.07 2.64 2.06
CA SER A 38 -20.87 3.66 2.71
C SER A 38 -20.55 5.07 2.16
N LYS A 39 -21.53 5.97 2.20
CA LYS A 39 -21.33 7.37 1.78
C LYS A 39 -20.22 8.04 2.60
N PRO A 40 -19.36 8.89 1.98
CA PRO A 40 -18.32 9.60 2.69
C PRO A 40 -18.90 10.58 3.71
N LEU A 41 -18.13 10.89 4.74
CA LEU A 41 -18.50 11.89 5.75
C LEU A 41 -18.43 13.30 5.16
N THR A 42 -19.32 14.16 5.63
CA THR A 42 -19.19 15.61 5.39
C THR A 42 -18.04 16.17 6.23
N SER A 43 -17.50 17.32 5.84
CA SER A 43 -16.40 17.97 6.58
C SER A 43 -16.74 18.26 8.06
N ALA A 44 -18.01 18.57 8.35
CA ALA A 44 -18.49 18.79 9.72
C ALA A 44 -18.50 17.48 10.52
N GLN A 45 -19.02 16.39 9.94
CA GLN A 45 -19.04 15.08 10.55
C GLN A 45 -17.62 14.53 10.77
N GLU A 46 -16.72 14.69 9.80
CA GLU A 46 -15.32 14.27 9.93
C GLU A 46 -14.66 14.92 11.15
N LYS A 47 -14.85 16.23 11.36
CA LYS A 47 -14.33 16.93 12.54
C LYS A 47 -14.88 16.40 13.85
N ILE A 48 -16.18 16.07 13.89
CA ILE A 48 -16.82 15.51 15.10
C ILE A 48 -16.21 14.15 15.44
N TYR A 49 -16.11 13.26 14.43
CA TYR A 49 -15.55 11.92 14.65
C TYR A 49 -14.05 11.94 14.98
N LEU A 50 -13.28 12.86 14.40
CA LEU A 50 -11.87 13.05 14.75
C LEU A 50 -11.70 13.48 16.22
N ARG A 51 -12.56 14.39 16.72
CA ARG A 51 -12.55 14.79 18.14
C ARG A 51 -12.89 13.60 19.04
N ARG A 52 -13.97 12.86 18.76
CA ARG A 52 -14.36 11.68 19.53
C ARG A 52 -13.26 10.63 19.54
N TYR A 53 -12.56 10.45 18.41
CA TYR A 53 -11.42 9.53 18.34
C TYR A 53 -10.26 9.97 19.25
N GLN A 54 -9.98 11.29 19.33
CA GLN A 54 -8.97 11.85 20.24
C GLN A 54 -9.36 11.67 21.73
N GLU A 55 -10.65 11.66 22.02
CA GLU A 55 -11.20 11.36 23.34
C GLU A 55 -11.16 9.85 23.69
N GLY A 56 -10.68 9.01 22.76
CA GLY A 56 -10.50 7.58 22.96
C GLY A 56 -11.68 6.71 22.53
N ASP A 57 -12.63 7.25 21.76
CA ASP A 57 -13.80 6.48 21.28
C ASP A 57 -13.39 5.53 20.12
N PRO A 58 -13.41 4.20 20.31
CA PRO A 58 -13.04 3.23 19.28
C PRO A 58 -14.07 3.18 18.14
N GLU A 59 -15.34 3.50 18.42
CA GLU A 59 -16.38 3.51 17.41
C GLU A 59 -16.19 4.66 16.42
N ALA A 60 -15.72 5.81 16.88
CA ALA A 60 -15.37 6.93 16.01
C ALA A 60 -14.25 6.54 15.02
N LYS A 61 -13.25 5.79 15.48
CA LYS A 61 -12.20 5.25 14.62
C LYS A 61 -12.76 4.32 13.55
N ARG A 62 -13.64 3.39 13.92
CA ARG A 62 -14.28 2.44 13.01
C ARG A 62 -15.04 3.20 11.91
N ILE A 63 -15.83 4.20 12.29
CA ILE A 63 -16.60 5.01 11.34
C ILE A 63 -15.69 5.80 10.41
N LEU A 64 -14.60 6.40 10.91
CA LEU A 64 -13.62 7.12 10.09
C LEU A 64 -13.01 6.19 9.02
N ILE A 65 -12.65 4.96 9.39
CA ILE A 65 -12.10 3.99 8.44
C ILE A 65 -13.16 3.58 7.43
N GLU A 66 -14.33 3.13 7.89
CA GLU A 66 -15.41 2.59 7.03
C GLU A 66 -15.86 3.61 5.98
N ARG A 67 -16.05 4.88 6.38
CA ARG A 67 -16.52 5.94 5.49
C ARG A 67 -15.45 6.41 4.48
N ASN A 68 -14.17 6.06 4.70
CA ASN A 68 -13.07 6.37 3.81
C ASN A 68 -12.59 5.17 2.94
N LEU A 69 -13.19 3.98 3.06
CA LEU A 69 -12.85 2.82 2.22
C LEU A 69 -13.05 3.09 0.72
N ARG A 70 -14.04 3.92 0.35
CA ARG A 70 -14.22 4.35 -1.04
C ARG A 70 -13.02 5.10 -1.61
N LEU A 71 -12.29 5.84 -0.76
CA LEU A 71 -11.05 6.53 -1.14
C LEU A 71 -9.96 5.51 -1.48
N VAL A 72 -9.84 4.42 -0.72
CA VAL A 72 -8.89 3.33 -1.00
C VAL A 72 -9.13 2.77 -2.40
N ALA A 73 -10.37 2.39 -2.72
CA ALA A 73 -10.72 1.86 -4.03
C ALA A 73 -10.45 2.88 -5.16
N HIS A 74 -10.64 4.18 -4.89
CA HIS A 74 -10.35 5.23 -5.86
C HIS A 74 -8.84 5.36 -6.14
N VAL A 75 -8.00 5.32 -5.11
CA VAL A 75 -6.55 5.38 -5.26
C VAL A 75 -6.01 4.10 -5.91
N ALA A 76 -6.45 2.92 -5.46
CA ALA A 76 -6.06 1.63 -6.03
C ALA A 76 -6.34 1.53 -7.54
N LYS A 77 -7.42 2.16 -8.00
CA LYS A 77 -7.79 2.20 -9.43
C LYS A 77 -6.72 2.81 -10.33
N LYS A 78 -5.88 3.72 -9.83
CA LYS A 78 -4.77 4.29 -10.62
C LYS A 78 -3.77 3.22 -11.05
N TYR A 79 -3.68 2.14 -10.28
CA TYR A 79 -2.74 1.03 -10.45
C TYR A 79 -3.36 -0.20 -11.11
N GLN A 80 -4.59 -0.10 -11.61
CA GLN A 80 -5.32 -1.21 -12.25
C GLN A 80 -4.61 -1.77 -13.51
N ALA A 81 -3.72 -1.00 -14.12
CA ALA A 81 -2.93 -1.44 -15.28
C ALA A 81 -1.69 -2.25 -14.89
N SER A 82 -1.41 -2.42 -13.59
CA SER A 82 -0.36 -3.31 -13.10
C SER A 82 -0.84 -4.77 -13.12
N ASP A 83 0.10 -5.71 -13.13
CA ASP A 83 -0.18 -7.15 -13.07
C ASP A 83 -0.70 -7.61 -11.70
N GLU A 84 -1.00 -6.67 -10.80
CA GLU A 84 -1.48 -6.95 -9.45
C GLU A 84 -2.99 -7.10 -9.40
N ASP A 85 -3.43 -8.01 -8.52
CA ASP A 85 -4.85 -8.17 -8.25
C ASP A 85 -5.40 -6.92 -7.55
N MET A 86 -6.56 -6.45 -8.00
CA MET A 86 -7.24 -5.29 -7.42
C MET A 86 -7.58 -5.53 -5.94
N GLU A 87 -7.85 -6.77 -5.53
CA GLU A 87 -8.17 -7.12 -4.15
C GLU A 87 -6.94 -6.94 -3.24
N ASP A 88 -5.75 -7.28 -3.71
CA ASP A 88 -4.50 -7.05 -3.00
C ASP A 88 -4.21 -5.56 -2.85
N LEU A 89 -4.39 -4.78 -3.92
CA LEU A 89 -4.23 -3.32 -3.87
C LEU A 89 -5.18 -2.67 -2.86
N ILE A 90 -6.44 -3.12 -2.81
CA ILE A 90 -7.43 -2.62 -1.84
C ILE A 90 -7.06 -3.05 -0.42
N SER A 91 -6.57 -4.26 -0.23
CA SER A 91 -6.16 -4.78 1.08
C SER A 91 -5.00 -3.97 1.65
N ILE A 92 -3.94 -3.77 0.87
CA ILE A 92 -2.78 -2.96 1.25
C ILE A 92 -3.19 -1.49 1.49
N GLY A 93 -4.01 -0.94 0.61
CA GLY A 93 -4.54 0.41 0.75
C GLY A 93 -5.40 0.59 2.01
N THR A 94 -6.16 -0.44 2.41
CA THR A 94 -6.95 -0.43 3.65
C THR A 94 -6.05 -0.41 4.89
N ILE A 95 -4.98 -1.21 4.90
CA ILE A 95 -3.99 -1.18 5.99
C ILE A 95 -3.36 0.21 6.09
N SER A 96 -3.01 0.80 4.95
CA SER A 96 -2.47 2.16 4.91
C SER A 96 -3.45 3.21 5.40
N LEU A 97 -4.75 3.10 5.07
CA LEU A 97 -5.80 3.96 5.59
C LEU A 97 -5.88 3.88 7.13
N ILE A 98 -5.81 2.67 7.70
CA ILE A 98 -5.81 2.47 9.15
C ILE A 98 -4.60 3.16 9.80
N LYS A 99 -3.41 3.00 9.21
CA LYS A 99 -2.18 3.70 9.66
C LYS A 99 -2.37 5.22 9.57
N ALA A 100 -2.96 5.72 8.47
CA ALA A 100 -3.20 7.13 8.27
C ALA A 100 -4.16 7.71 9.32
N VAL A 101 -5.27 7.03 9.65
CA VAL A 101 -6.20 7.46 10.71
C VAL A 101 -5.50 7.53 12.07
N ASN A 102 -4.62 6.57 12.38
CA ASN A 102 -3.89 6.54 13.65
C ASN A 102 -2.85 7.65 13.78
N THR A 103 -2.25 8.10 12.66
CA THR A 103 -1.17 9.09 12.65
C THR A 103 -1.62 10.48 12.22
N PHE A 104 -2.91 10.65 11.94
CA PHE A 104 -3.46 11.92 11.47
C PHE A 104 -3.41 12.99 12.56
N ASP A 105 -2.77 14.12 12.22
CA ASP A 105 -2.72 15.31 13.05
C ASP A 105 -3.49 16.45 12.37
N HIS A 106 -4.63 16.82 12.94
CA HIS A 106 -5.50 17.87 12.42
C HIS A 106 -4.88 19.29 12.49
N THR A 107 -3.80 19.46 13.28
CA THR A 107 -3.08 20.73 13.36
C THR A 107 -2.19 20.96 12.14
N ARG A 108 -1.74 19.88 11.51
CA ARG A 108 -0.83 19.91 10.35
C ARG A 108 -1.54 19.74 9.02
N CYS A 109 -2.65 19.00 9.00
CA CYS A 109 -3.37 18.67 7.77
C CYS A 109 -4.84 19.12 7.86
N ALA A 110 -5.29 19.83 6.83
CA ALA A 110 -6.65 20.37 6.80
C ALA A 110 -7.74 19.29 6.64
N ARG A 111 -7.42 18.16 5.98
CA ARG A 111 -8.38 17.09 5.68
C ARG A 111 -7.75 15.70 5.81
N LEU A 112 -8.46 14.82 6.50
CA LEU A 112 -8.06 13.39 6.61
C LEU A 112 -7.97 12.71 5.24
N SER A 113 -8.92 12.98 4.34
CA SER A 113 -8.95 12.36 3.01
C SER A 113 -7.70 12.66 2.18
N THR A 114 -7.20 13.91 2.23
CA THR A 114 -5.98 14.30 1.51
C THR A 114 -4.74 13.61 2.07
N TYR A 115 -4.64 13.53 3.40
CA TYR A 115 -3.54 12.85 4.08
C TYR A 115 -3.58 11.34 3.81
N ALA A 116 -4.75 10.72 3.99
CA ALA A 116 -4.94 9.29 3.74
C ALA A 116 -4.66 8.90 2.29
N ALA A 117 -5.10 9.71 1.31
CA ALA A 117 -4.81 9.44 -0.10
C ALA A 117 -3.31 9.37 -0.38
N ARG A 118 -2.51 10.28 0.19
CA ARG A 118 -1.05 10.27 0.06
C ARG A 118 -0.41 9.06 0.75
N CYS A 119 -0.90 8.69 1.94
CA CYS A 119 -0.40 7.51 2.65
C CYS A 119 -0.65 6.23 1.85
N ILE A 120 -1.87 6.08 1.29
CA ILE A 120 -2.25 4.92 0.48
C ILE A 120 -1.39 4.86 -0.80
N ASP A 121 -1.25 5.98 -1.51
CA ASP A 121 -0.46 6.08 -2.73
C ASP A 121 1.01 5.68 -2.47
N ASN A 122 1.61 6.20 -1.40
CA ASN A 122 2.98 5.86 -1.00
C ASN A 122 3.16 4.38 -0.65
N GLU A 123 2.22 3.77 0.08
CA GLU A 123 2.28 2.36 0.46
C GLU A 123 2.22 1.46 -0.78
N LEU A 124 1.31 1.76 -1.73
CA LEU A 124 1.22 1.04 -3.01
C LEU A 124 2.51 1.17 -3.82
N LEU A 125 3.07 2.37 -3.92
CA LEU A 125 4.36 2.57 -4.59
C LEU A 125 5.51 1.82 -3.92
N MET A 126 5.53 1.75 -2.59
CA MET A 126 6.53 0.96 -1.85
C MET A 126 6.38 -0.53 -2.13
N MET A 127 5.15 -1.05 -2.18
CA MET A 127 4.88 -2.44 -2.57
C MET A 127 5.43 -2.74 -3.97
N PHE A 128 5.16 -1.90 -4.98
CA PHE A 128 5.69 -2.09 -6.33
C PHE A 128 7.22 -2.07 -6.38
N ARG A 129 7.85 -1.19 -5.60
CA ARG A 129 9.32 -1.15 -5.51
C ARG A 129 9.89 -2.43 -4.90
N ALA A 130 9.26 -2.92 -3.82
CA ALA A 130 9.65 -4.19 -3.20
C ALA A 130 9.49 -5.35 -4.19
N LYS A 131 8.35 -5.47 -4.87
CA LYS A 131 8.11 -6.51 -5.87
C LYS A 131 9.14 -6.47 -7.00
N LYS A 132 9.47 -5.27 -7.51
CA LYS A 132 10.51 -5.11 -8.53
C LYS A 132 11.88 -5.60 -8.06
N LYS A 133 12.19 -5.49 -6.78
CA LYS A 133 13.43 -6.04 -6.20
C LYS A 133 13.40 -7.57 -6.22
N TYR A 134 12.29 -8.16 -5.77
CA TYR A 134 12.12 -9.62 -5.71
C TYR A 134 11.91 -10.27 -7.08
N SER A 135 11.43 -9.55 -8.09
CA SER A 135 11.24 -10.09 -9.44
C SER A 135 12.54 -10.50 -10.14
N ARG A 136 13.69 -10.17 -9.57
CA ARG A 136 15.01 -10.63 -10.04
C ARG A 136 15.50 -11.89 -9.34
N GLU A 137 14.79 -12.36 -8.33
CA GLU A 137 15.11 -13.59 -7.62
C GLU A 137 14.56 -14.76 -8.42
N ILE A 138 15.43 -15.72 -8.74
CA ILE A 138 15.10 -16.94 -9.45
C ILE A 138 15.11 -18.08 -8.43
N SER A 139 14.14 -19.00 -8.52
CA SER A 139 14.11 -20.18 -7.66
C SER A 139 15.30 -21.08 -7.97
N LEU A 140 15.98 -21.57 -6.93
CA LEU A 140 17.04 -22.56 -7.09
C LEU A 140 16.55 -23.90 -7.67
N TYR A 141 15.26 -24.17 -7.54
CA TYR A 141 14.60 -25.37 -8.07
C TYR A 141 13.99 -25.14 -9.46
N GLU A 142 14.15 -23.95 -10.05
CA GLU A 142 13.65 -23.70 -11.40
C GLU A 142 14.49 -24.48 -12.41
N PRO A 143 13.87 -25.28 -13.32
CA PRO A 143 14.60 -26.01 -14.34
C PRO A 143 15.23 -25.04 -15.33
N ILE A 144 16.55 -25.13 -15.52
CA ILE A 144 17.30 -24.26 -16.44
C ILE A 144 17.45 -24.93 -17.81
N GLY A 145 17.38 -26.26 -17.85
CA GLY A 145 17.55 -27.05 -19.06
C GLY A 145 17.35 -28.54 -18.82
N THR A 146 17.60 -29.30 -19.84
CA THR A 146 17.62 -30.78 -19.77
C THR A 146 18.96 -31.30 -20.18
N ASP A 147 19.42 -32.40 -19.54
CA ASP A 147 20.62 -33.12 -19.95
C ASP A 147 20.39 -33.91 -21.23
N LYS A 148 21.43 -34.57 -21.72
CA LYS A 148 21.39 -35.44 -22.93
C LYS A 148 20.48 -36.65 -22.75
N GLU A 149 20.15 -37.00 -21.51
CA GLU A 149 19.33 -38.14 -21.12
C GLU A 149 17.87 -37.76 -20.89
N GLY A 150 17.53 -36.42 -20.94
CA GLY A 150 16.20 -35.90 -20.81
C GLY A 150 15.79 -35.53 -19.37
N ASN A 151 16.74 -35.55 -18.41
CA ASN A 151 16.47 -35.15 -17.04
C ASN A 151 16.51 -33.62 -16.89
N GLU A 152 15.63 -33.04 -16.08
CA GLU A 152 15.65 -31.62 -15.78
C GLU A 152 16.82 -31.25 -14.88
N ILE A 153 17.61 -30.25 -15.28
CA ILE A 153 18.71 -29.68 -14.51
C ILE A 153 18.20 -28.41 -13.84
N SER A 154 18.31 -28.36 -12.52
CA SER A 154 17.95 -27.19 -11.73
C SER A 154 19.17 -26.29 -11.48
N LEU A 155 18.93 -25.02 -11.07
CA LEU A 155 19.99 -24.10 -10.67
C LEU A 155 20.78 -24.66 -9.46
N LEU A 156 20.12 -25.43 -8.59
CA LEU A 156 20.71 -26.04 -7.42
C LEU A 156 21.80 -27.04 -7.81
N ASP A 157 21.64 -27.76 -8.93
CA ASP A 157 22.60 -28.80 -9.40
C ASP A 157 23.90 -28.19 -9.94
N ILE A 158 23.85 -26.88 -10.32
CA ILE A 158 25.01 -26.16 -10.89
C ILE A 158 25.73 -25.32 -9.85
N VAL A 159 25.02 -24.85 -8.78
CA VAL A 159 25.65 -24.06 -7.72
C VAL A 159 26.53 -24.96 -6.86
N GLU A 160 27.83 -24.84 -7.04
CA GLU A 160 28.81 -25.54 -6.21
C GLU A 160 28.69 -25.06 -4.75
N SER A 161 28.48 -26.01 -3.83
CA SER A 161 28.64 -25.75 -2.40
C SER A 161 30.12 -25.51 -2.08
N PRO A 162 30.47 -24.46 -1.32
CA PRO A 162 31.86 -24.31 -0.89
C PRO A 162 32.29 -25.57 -0.12
N PRO A 163 33.50 -26.07 -0.35
CA PRO A 163 33.98 -27.28 0.32
C PRO A 163 33.91 -27.04 1.84
N VAL A 164 33.16 -27.90 2.51
CA VAL A 164 33.13 -27.89 3.98
C VAL A 164 34.45 -28.58 4.42
N ASP A 165 35.41 -27.81 4.91
CA ASP A 165 36.56 -28.34 5.61
C ASP A 165 36.04 -29.01 6.89
N ILE A 166 35.83 -30.32 6.82
CA ILE A 166 35.61 -31.16 7.99
C ILE A 166 36.98 -31.30 8.64
N VAL A 167 37.30 -30.41 9.56
CA VAL A 167 38.44 -30.59 10.47
C VAL A 167 38.04 -31.72 11.39
N GLU A 168 38.58 -32.94 11.11
CA GLU A 168 38.54 -34.05 12.05
C GLU A 168 39.20 -33.58 13.35
N GLN A 169 38.42 -33.53 14.44
CA GLN A 169 38.92 -33.42 15.81
C GLN A 169 39.18 -34.80 16.37
#